data_d09b03ba1ae790f67651a16e67bcdeac
#
_entry.id   d09b03ba1ae790f67651a16e67bcdeac
#
_cell.length_a   1.000
_cell.length_b   1.000
_cell.length_c   1.000
_cell.angle_alpha   90.00
_cell.angle_beta   90.00
_cell.angle_gamma   90.00
#
_symmetry.space_group_name_H-M   'P 1'
#
loop_
_entity.id
_entity.type
_entity.pdbx_description
1 polymer ?
#
loop_
_entity_poly.entity_id
_entity_poly.type
_entity_poly.pdbx_seq_one_letter_code
_entity_poly.pdbx_strand_id
1 'polypeptide(L)'
;MNLAAIVVVAENGAIGKNGDLLCHLPADLKHFKNITMGHTIIMGRRTWESLPKGALPGRKNVVITRNAEFVAEGAEVYHSLEEALEATACDEGRFIIGGGMLYREAFSLTNVLHLTKLHASFPDADTFFPEFDEQDWEEVSREDHDADERNPYPYSFIELRRK
;
A
#
# COMPACT_ATOMS: atom_id res chain seq x y z
N MET A 1 -5.15 13.45 -12.15
CA MET A 1 -5.55 12.07 -11.80
C MET A 1 -5.01 11.72 -10.44
N ASN A 2 -5.82 11.09 -9.63
CA ASN A 2 -5.41 10.75 -8.28
C ASN A 2 -4.52 9.51 -8.24
N LEU A 3 -3.47 9.61 -7.45
CA LEU A 3 -2.64 8.47 -7.08
C LEU A 3 -2.81 8.26 -5.58
N ALA A 4 -3.19 7.06 -5.19
CA ALA A 4 -3.37 6.70 -3.79
C ALA A 4 -2.28 5.75 -3.33
N ALA A 5 -2.01 5.75 -2.04
CA ALA A 5 -1.25 4.70 -1.38
C ALA A 5 -2.16 4.01 -0.37
N ILE A 6 -2.01 2.73 -0.23
CA ILE A 6 -2.74 1.94 0.76
C ILE A 6 -1.72 1.15 1.58
N VAL A 7 -1.78 1.26 2.91
CA VAL A 7 -0.75 0.70 3.78
C VAL A 7 -1.27 0.47 5.19
N VAL A 8 -0.75 -0.58 5.83
CA VAL A 8 -0.91 -0.82 7.27
C VAL A 8 0.30 -0.22 7.97
N VAL A 9 0.08 0.72 8.88
CA VAL A 9 1.14 1.44 9.58
C VAL A 9 0.92 1.40 11.09
N ALA A 10 1.98 1.08 11.83
CA ALA A 10 1.95 1.08 13.30
C ALA A 10 2.14 2.51 13.85
N GLU A 11 1.95 2.68 15.16
CA GLU A 11 2.10 3.99 15.80
C GLU A 11 3.49 4.58 15.65
N ASN A 12 4.54 3.75 15.59
CA ASN A 12 5.91 4.20 15.37
C ASN A 12 6.26 4.36 13.88
N GLY A 13 5.28 4.29 12.98
CA GLY A 13 5.50 4.39 11.54
C GLY A 13 5.93 3.11 10.86
N ALA A 14 6.06 2.02 11.60
CA ALA A 14 6.52 0.74 11.06
C ALA A 14 5.49 0.16 10.08
N ILE A 15 5.98 -0.46 8.99
CA ILE A 15 5.14 -1.12 7.99
C ILE A 15 5.59 -2.54 7.67
N GLY A 16 6.79 -2.93 8.07
CA GLY A 16 7.27 -4.27 7.79
C GLY A 16 8.52 -4.66 8.55
N LYS A 17 8.82 -5.96 8.51
CA LYS A 17 10.01 -6.56 9.09
C LYS A 17 10.42 -7.77 8.25
N ASN A 18 11.70 -7.84 7.90
CA ASN A 18 12.27 -8.97 7.12
C ASN A 18 11.50 -9.26 5.83
N GLY A 19 10.96 -8.23 5.16
CA GLY A 19 10.22 -8.39 3.93
C GLY A 19 8.76 -8.79 4.10
N ASP A 20 8.29 -8.98 5.34
CA ASP A 20 6.91 -9.35 5.63
C ASP A 20 6.13 -8.21 6.30
N LEU A 21 4.81 -8.37 6.32
CA LEU A 21 3.92 -7.49 7.07
C LEU A 21 4.17 -7.63 8.56
N LEU A 22 3.83 -6.59 9.33
CA LEU A 22 4.00 -6.58 10.79
C LEU A 22 3.14 -7.62 11.48
N CYS A 23 1.92 -7.84 11.00
CA CYS A 23 0.98 -8.79 11.56
C CYS A 23 -0.05 -9.21 10.52
N HIS A 24 -0.76 -10.29 10.84
CA HIS A 24 -1.88 -10.75 10.03
C HIS A 24 -3.17 -10.12 10.57
N LEU A 25 -3.86 -9.38 9.69
CA LEU A 25 -5.07 -8.65 10.06
C LEU A 25 -6.16 -8.93 9.01
N PRO A 26 -6.99 -9.97 9.22
CA PRO A 26 -8.02 -10.35 8.23
C PRO A 26 -8.98 -9.22 7.86
N ALA A 27 -9.33 -8.36 8.81
CA ALA A 27 -10.17 -7.20 8.53
C ALA A 27 -9.51 -6.24 7.53
N ASP A 28 -8.20 -6.09 7.60
CA ASP A 28 -7.45 -5.25 6.66
C ASP A 28 -7.39 -5.89 5.28
N LEU A 29 -7.22 -7.19 5.18
CA LEU A 29 -7.22 -7.88 3.89
C LEU A 29 -8.55 -7.68 3.16
N LYS A 30 -9.65 -7.73 3.88
CA LYS A 30 -10.97 -7.47 3.32
C LYS A 30 -11.12 -6.00 2.90
N HIS A 31 -10.67 -5.08 3.73
CA HIS A 31 -10.69 -3.65 3.45
C HIS A 31 -9.86 -3.32 2.20
N PHE A 32 -8.65 -3.86 2.13
CA PHE A 32 -7.77 -3.73 0.97
C PHE A 32 -8.46 -4.22 -0.31
N LYS A 33 -9.03 -5.39 -0.27
CA LYS A 33 -9.75 -5.96 -1.40
C LYS A 33 -10.91 -5.06 -1.84
N ASN A 34 -11.71 -4.58 -0.89
CA ASN A 34 -12.86 -3.74 -1.18
C ASN A 34 -12.46 -2.42 -1.85
N ILE A 35 -11.36 -1.83 -1.43
CA ILE A 35 -10.88 -0.54 -1.97
C ILE A 35 -10.26 -0.73 -3.35
N THR A 36 -9.46 -1.78 -3.54
CA THR A 36 -8.67 -1.94 -4.76
C THR A 36 -9.38 -2.71 -5.87
N MET A 37 -10.45 -3.43 -5.58
CA MET A 37 -11.14 -4.24 -6.58
C MET A 37 -11.60 -3.40 -7.77
N GLY A 38 -11.30 -3.86 -8.99
CA GLY A 38 -11.65 -3.16 -10.22
C GLY A 38 -10.67 -2.05 -10.61
N HIS A 39 -9.63 -1.83 -9.82
CA HIS A 39 -8.67 -0.76 -10.03
C HIS A 39 -7.26 -1.29 -10.32
N THR A 40 -6.32 -0.36 -10.46
CA THR A 40 -4.90 -0.66 -10.72
C THR A 40 -4.12 -0.67 -9.41
N ILE A 41 -3.33 -1.71 -9.19
CA ILE A 41 -2.41 -1.79 -8.04
C ILE A 41 -0.98 -1.80 -8.57
N ILE A 42 -0.14 -0.98 -7.95
CA ILE A 42 1.27 -0.78 -8.36
C ILE A 42 2.16 -1.19 -7.19
N MET A 43 3.12 -2.05 -7.47
CA MET A 43 3.97 -2.64 -6.44
C MET A 43 5.40 -2.80 -6.91
N GLY A 44 6.32 -2.88 -5.97
CA GLY A 44 7.69 -3.28 -6.24
C GLY A 44 7.79 -4.80 -6.38
N ARG A 45 8.93 -5.28 -6.89
CA ARG A 45 9.17 -6.69 -7.11
C ARG A 45 9.03 -7.54 -5.85
N ARG A 46 9.56 -7.08 -4.71
CA ARG A 46 9.48 -7.86 -3.47
C ARG A 46 8.04 -8.05 -3.00
N THR A 47 7.22 -7.03 -3.16
CA THR A 47 5.79 -7.15 -2.84
C THR A 47 5.11 -8.16 -3.75
N TRP A 48 5.42 -8.13 -5.05
CA TRP A 48 4.94 -9.13 -6.00
C TRP A 48 5.33 -10.54 -5.58
N GLU A 49 6.59 -10.74 -5.23
CA GLU A 49 7.10 -12.05 -4.81
C GLU A 49 6.49 -12.55 -3.50
N SER A 50 5.97 -11.64 -2.68
CA SER A 50 5.30 -11.99 -1.41
C SER A 50 3.85 -12.45 -1.61
N LEU A 51 3.27 -12.24 -2.80
CA LEU A 51 1.89 -12.64 -3.07
C LEU A 51 1.82 -14.16 -3.26
N PRO A 52 1.06 -14.88 -2.40
CA PRO A 52 1.10 -16.34 -2.42
C PRO A 52 0.57 -16.99 -3.69
N LYS A 53 -0.32 -16.31 -4.39
CA LYS A 53 -0.96 -16.83 -5.62
C LYS A 53 -0.66 -15.98 -6.85
N GLY A 54 0.35 -15.12 -6.80
CA GLY A 54 0.68 -14.22 -7.90
C GLY A 54 -0.30 -13.07 -8.04
N ALA A 55 -0.66 -12.72 -9.27
CA ALA A 55 -1.52 -11.57 -9.54
C ALA A 55 -2.83 -11.62 -8.74
N LEU A 56 -3.19 -10.48 -8.15
CA LEU A 56 -4.45 -10.35 -7.42
C LEU A 56 -5.62 -10.24 -8.40
N PRO A 57 -6.62 -11.10 -8.29
CA PRO A 57 -7.70 -11.15 -9.27
C PRO A 57 -8.59 -9.90 -9.24
N GLY A 58 -9.17 -9.58 -10.39
CA GLY A 58 -10.09 -8.45 -10.53
C GLY A 58 -9.43 -7.08 -10.50
N ARG A 59 -8.10 -7.02 -10.57
CA ARG A 59 -7.32 -5.79 -10.53
C ARG A 59 -6.24 -5.85 -11.59
N LYS A 60 -5.86 -4.69 -12.10
CA LYS A 60 -4.70 -4.58 -12.99
C LYS A 60 -3.46 -4.54 -12.12
N ASN A 61 -2.64 -5.57 -12.21
CA ASN A 61 -1.40 -5.68 -11.42
C ASN A 61 -0.24 -5.07 -12.22
N VAL A 62 0.47 -4.13 -11.59
CA VAL A 62 1.62 -3.46 -12.18
C VAL A 62 2.81 -3.65 -11.25
N VAL A 63 3.93 -4.15 -11.78
CA VAL A 63 5.15 -4.40 -11.02
C VAL A 63 6.26 -3.50 -11.55
N ILE A 64 6.96 -2.83 -10.65
CA ILE A 64 8.11 -2.00 -10.99
C ILE A 64 9.38 -2.70 -10.54
N THR A 65 10.30 -2.91 -11.46
CA THR A 65 11.61 -3.50 -11.19
C THR A 65 12.64 -2.96 -12.17
N ARG A 66 13.88 -2.81 -11.73
CA ARG A 66 14.99 -2.41 -12.60
C ARG A 66 15.49 -3.56 -13.48
N ASN A 67 15.11 -4.80 -13.16
CA ASN A 67 15.50 -5.97 -13.93
C ASN A 67 14.71 -6.04 -15.25
N ALA A 68 15.39 -5.73 -16.37
CA ALA A 68 14.77 -5.69 -17.69
C ALA A 68 14.27 -7.06 -18.17
N GLU A 69 14.77 -8.15 -17.59
CA GLU A 69 14.39 -9.51 -17.95
C GLU A 69 13.31 -10.11 -17.05
N PHE A 70 12.87 -9.34 -16.04
CA PHE A 70 11.87 -9.84 -15.10
C PHE A 70 10.52 -10.00 -15.80
N VAL A 71 9.90 -11.15 -15.59
CA VAL A 71 8.55 -11.45 -16.09
C VAL A 71 7.67 -11.81 -14.93
N ALA A 72 6.48 -11.20 -14.86
CA ALA A 72 5.47 -11.48 -13.85
C ALA A 72 4.19 -11.92 -14.57
N GLU A 73 3.85 -13.20 -14.49
CA GLU A 73 2.67 -13.72 -15.14
C GLU A 73 1.39 -13.10 -14.54
N GLY A 74 0.57 -12.50 -15.40
CA GLY A 74 -0.66 -11.84 -14.97
C GLY A 74 -0.48 -10.39 -14.54
N ALA A 75 0.72 -9.83 -14.71
CA ALA A 75 1.01 -8.43 -14.39
C ALA A 75 1.71 -7.74 -15.56
N GLU A 76 1.60 -6.41 -15.56
CA GLU A 76 2.40 -5.57 -16.45
C GLU A 76 3.67 -5.18 -15.69
N VAL A 77 4.82 -5.23 -16.37
CA VAL A 77 6.11 -4.91 -15.75
C VAL A 77 6.67 -3.64 -16.37
N TYR A 78 7.07 -2.71 -15.50
CA TYR A 78 7.73 -1.47 -15.89
C TYR A 78 9.03 -1.32 -15.10
N HIS A 79 9.92 -0.47 -15.59
CA HIS A 79 11.28 -0.38 -15.04
C HIS A 79 11.53 0.90 -14.23
N SER A 80 10.52 1.76 -14.14
CA SER A 80 10.55 2.95 -13.29
C SER A 80 9.13 3.33 -12.86
N LEU A 81 9.03 4.10 -11.78
CA LEU A 81 7.75 4.64 -11.32
C LEU A 81 7.16 5.56 -12.39
N GLU A 82 7.98 6.40 -13.00
CA GLU A 82 7.54 7.33 -14.04
C GLU A 82 6.90 6.59 -15.22
N GLU A 83 7.54 5.53 -15.68
CA GLU A 83 7.04 4.69 -16.77
C GLU A 83 5.70 4.05 -16.41
N ALA A 84 5.59 3.51 -15.20
CA ALA A 84 4.36 2.88 -14.73
C ALA A 84 3.22 3.89 -14.60
N LEU A 85 3.49 5.09 -14.07
CA LEU A 85 2.48 6.13 -13.91
C LEU A 85 2.01 6.68 -15.26
N GLU A 86 2.91 6.80 -16.21
CA GLU A 86 2.57 7.22 -17.57
C GLU A 86 1.68 6.17 -18.26
N ALA A 87 2.02 4.89 -18.12
CA ALA A 87 1.24 3.79 -18.71
C ALA A 87 -0.15 3.65 -18.09
N THR A 88 -0.35 4.09 -16.85
CA THR A 88 -1.61 3.98 -16.12
C THR A 88 -2.32 5.33 -15.97
N ALA A 89 -1.90 6.35 -16.69
CA ALA A 89 -2.39 7.72 -16.54
C ALA A 89 -3.90 7.86 -16.74
N CYS A 90 -4.50 7.00 -17.56
CA CYS A 90 -5.94 7.03 -17.84
C CYS A 90 -6.77 6.11 -16.94
N ASP A 91 -6.13 5.38 -16.02
CA ASP A 91 -6.83 4.48 -15.12
C ASP A 91 -7.58 5.28 -14.04
N GLU A 92 -8.82 4.89 -13.74
CA GLU A 92 -9.65 5.61 -12.78
C GLU A 92 -9.10 5.60 -11.35
N GLY A 93 -8.56 4.48 -10.91
CA GLY A 93 -7.99 4.35 -9.58
C GLY A 93 -6.63 3.67 -9.66
N ARG A 94 -5.65 4.27 -8.98
CA ARG A 94 -4.30 3.71 -8.93
C ARG A 94 -3.83 3.71 -7.48
N PHE A 95 -3.39 2.55 -7.00
CA PHE A 95 -3.00 2.35 -5.61
C PHE A 95 -1.57 1.82 -5.53
N ILE A 96 -0.70 2.55 -4.85
CA ILE A 96 0.64 2.06 -4.49
C ILE A 96 0.45 1.13 -3.28
N ILE A 97 0.86 -0.13 -3.42
CA ILE A 97 0.64 -1.13 -2.35
C ILE A 97 1.92 -1.59 -1.67
N GLY A 98 3.06 -1.02 -2.03
CA GLY A 98 4.32 -1.30 -1.36
C GLY A 98 5.43 -1.72 -2.31
N GLY A 99 6.66 -1.97 -1.88
CA GLY A 99 7.07 -1.78 -0.48
C GLY A 99 7.60 -0.41 -0.10
N GLY A 100 8.39 -0.37 0.97
CA GLY A 100 8.86 0.87 1.57
C GLY A 100 9.56 1.83 0.63
N MET A 101 10.41 1.31 -0.26
CA MET A 101 11.11 2.15 -1.23
C MET A 101 10.13 2.80 -2.21
N LEU A 102 9.13 2.06 -2.65
CA LEU A 102 8.14 2.57 -3.59
C LEU A 102 7.22 3.59 -2.92
N TYR A 103 6.80 3.37 -1.69
CA TYR A 103 6.07 4.39 -0.93
C TYR A 103 6.84 5.69 -0.85
N ARG A 104 8.14 5.60 -0.55
CA ARG A 104 9.01 6.77 -0.41
C ARG A 104 9.15 7.53 -1.72
N GLU A 105 9.37 6.79 -2.81
CA GLU A 105 9.53 7.36 -4.15
C GLU A 105 8.23 8.01 -4.66
N ALA A 106 7.09 7.39 -4.40
CA ALA A 106 5.79 7.86 -4.88
C ALA A 106 5.13 8.89 -3.97
N PHE A 107 5.63 9.11 -2.76
CA PHE A 107 4.95 9.90 -1.74
C PHE A 107 4.60 11.31 -2.21
N SER A 108 5.54 12.01 -2.84
CA SER A 108 5.32 13.39 -3.31
C SER A 108 4.25 13.49 -4.39
N LEU A 109 3.97 12.38 -5.08
CA LEU A 109 2.97 12.31 -6.14
C LEU A 109 1.63 11.76 -5.64
N THR A 110 1.59 11.29 -4.41
CA THR A 110 0.41 10.66 -3.82
C THR A 110 -0.56 11.72 -3.30
N ASN A 111 -1.81 11.64 -3.73
CA ASN A 111 -2.86 12.58 -3.35
C ASN A 111 -3.75 12.06 -2.21
N VAL A 112 -3.86 10.74 -2.10
CA VAL A 112 -4.75 10.08 -1.15
C VAL A 112 -3.98 8.98 -0.42
N LEU A 113 -4.13 8.94 0.90
CA LEU A 113 -3.58 7.87 1.73
C LEU A 113 -4.74 7.08 2.35
N HIS A 114 -4.76 5.78 2.10
CA HIS A 114 -5.63 4.85 2.80
C HIS A 114 -4.79 4.13 3.85
N LEU A 115 -4.87 4.61 5.08
CA LEU A 115 -4.08 4.08 6.19
C LEU A 115 -4.93 3.10 7.01
N THR A 116 -4.37 1.94 7.29
CA THR A 116 -4.84 1.10 8.40
C THR A 116 -3.85 1.32 9.52
N LYS A 117 -4.22 2.11 10.51
CA LYS A 117 -3.35 2.42 11.61
C LYS A 117 -3.52 1.39 12.72
N LEU A 118 -2.43 0.68 13.03
CA LEU A 118 -2.39 -0.25 14.15
C LEU A 118 -2.09 0.54 15.42
N HIS A 119 -2.91 0.37 16.45
CA HIS A 119 -2.69 1.02 17.74
C HIS A 119 -1.71 0.20 18.58
N ALA A 120 -0.52 0.03 18.04
CA ALA A 120 0.60 -0.68 18.65
C ALA A 120 1.90 -0.21 18.00
N SER A 121 3.01 -0.38 18.71
CA SER A 121 4.34 -0.07 18.19
C SER A 121 5.13 -1.35 18.00
N PHE A 122 5.96 -1.37 16.97
CA PHE A 122 6.78 -2.54 16.61
C PHE A 122 8.25 -2.13 16.60
N PRO A 123 8.94 -2.19 17.77
CA PRO A 123 10.31 -1.72 17.86
C PRO A 123 11.32 -2.51 17.03
N ASP A 124 10.98 -3.75 16.68
CA ASP A 124 11.86 -4.61 15.86
C ASP A 124 11.67 -4.44 14.35
N ALA A 125 10.78 -3.54 13.94
CA ALA A 125 10.53 -3.31 12.52
C ALA A 125 11.75 -2.71 11.83
N ASP A 126 11.92 -3.05 10.56
CA ASP A 126 13.02 -2.53 9.74
C ASP A 126 12.55 -1.67 8.56
N THR A 127 11.26 -1.62 8.30
CA THR A 127 10.70 -0.85 7.20
C THR A 127 9.62 0.09 7.73
N PHE A 128 9.70 1.36 7.31
CA PHE A 128 8.84 2.42 7.80
C PHE A 128 8.19 3.19 6.65
N PHE A 129 6.97 3.67 6.89
CA PHE A 129 6.33 4.59 5.97
C PHE A 129 7.00 5.96 6.05
N PRO A 130 7.08 6.73 4.95
CA PRO A 130 7.66 8.08 5.00
C PRO A 130 6.99 8.95 6.06
N GLU A 131 7.79 9.71 6.79
CA GLU A 131 7.25 10.70 7.72
C GLU A 131 6.58 11.82 6.92
N PHE A 132 5.47 12.31 7.42
CA PHE A 132 4.76 13.43 6.78
C PHE A 132 4.09 14.29 7.83
N ASP A 133 3.86 15.56 7.47
CA ASP A 133 3.16 16.50 8.33
C ASP A 133 1.65 16.32 8.13
N GLU A 134 0.95 15.93 9.17
CA GLU A 134 -0.50 15.72 9.12
C GLU A 134 -1.27 17.00 8.77
N GLN A 135 -0.66 18.17 8.98
CA GLN A 135 -1.28 19.44 8.60
C GLN A 135 -1.38 19.63 7.08
N ASP A 136 -0.58 18.90 6.32
CA ASP A 136 -0.64 18.91 4.85
C ASP A 136 -1.78 18.03 4.31
N TRP A 137 -2.45 17.31 5.19
CA TRP A 137 -3.47 16.33 4.84
C TRP A 137 -4.78 16.60 5.56
N GLU A 138 -5.90 16.34 4.87
CA GLU A 138 -7.24 16.39 5.43
C GLU A 138 -7.74 14.98 5.72
N GLU A 139 -8.19 14.74 6.95
CA GLU A 139 -8.82 13.46 7.29
C GLU A 139 -10.25 13.47 6.76
N VAL A 140 -10.50 12.63 5.75
CA VAL A 140 -11.78 12.56 5.05
C VAL A 140 -12.72 11.56 5.72
N SER A 141 -12.16 10.45 6.22
CA SER A 141 -12.95 9.44 6.92
C SER A 141 -12.08 8.72 7.95
N ARG A 142 -12.75 8.21 8.98
CA ARG A 142 -12.11 7.43 10.04
C ARG A 142 -13.08 6.42 10.59
N GLU A 143 -12.62 5.19 10.74
CA GLU A 143 -13.39 4.10 11.31
C GLU A 143 -12.51 3.34 12.30
N ASP A 144 -12.85 3.42 13.59
CA ASP A 144 -12.08 2.80 14.66
C ASP A 144 -12.64 1.42 15.02
N HIS A 145 -11.75 0.46 15.23
CA HIS A 145 -12.09 -0.92 15.58
C HIS A 145 -11.26 -1.42 16.74
N ASP A 146 -11.90 -2.18 17.63
CA ASP A 146 -11.19 -2.86 18.71
C ASP A 146 -10.55 -4.15 18.20
N ALA A 147 -9.57 -4.64 18.95
CA ALA A 147 -9.01 -5.97 18.69
C ALA A 147 -10.08 -7.04 18.93
N ASP A 148 -9.99 -8.13 18.19
CA ASP A 148 -10.89 -9.28 18.36
C ASP A 148 -10.11 -10.57 18.20
N GLU A 149 -10.80 -11.72 18.17
CA GLU A 149 -10.16 -13.03 18.08
C GLU A 149 -9.29 -13.21 16.83
N ARG A 150 -9.64 -12.54 15.73
CA ARG A 150 -8.94 -12.65 14.45
C ARG A 150 -7.96 -11.51 14.22
N ASN A 151 -8.23 -10.35 14.84
CA ASN A 151 -7.44 -9.14 14.66
C ASN A 151 -6.79 -8.78 16.00
N PRO A 152 -5.50 -9.11 16.19
CA PRO A 152 -4.85 -9.07 17.51
C PRO A 152 -4.60 -7.67 18.08
N TYR A 153 -4.73 -6.62 17.27
CA TYR A 153 -4.53 -5.24 17.69
C TYR A 153 -5.72 -4.37 17.34
N PRO A 154 -6.03 -3.34 18.16
CA PRO A 154 -6.97 -2.31 17.73
C PRO A 154 -6.42 -1.61 16.49
N TYR A 155 -7.30 -1.20 15.61
CA TYR A 155 -6.90 -0.58 14.36
C TYR A 155 -7.92 0.44 13.91
N SER A 156 -7.50 1.36 13.04
CA SER A 156 -8.38 2.36 12.45
C SER A 156 -8.16 2.44 10.94
N PHE A 157 -9.24 2.49 10.19
CA PHE A 157 -9.19 2.78 8.75
C PHE A 157 -9.33 4.28 8.57
N ILE A 158 -8.33 4.92 7.99
CA ILE A 158 -8.28 6.37 7.84
C ILE A 158 -8.01 6.70 6.38
N GLU A 159 -8.80 7.62 5.82
CA GLU A 159 -8.51 8.17 4.52
C GLU A 159 -8.07 9.61 4.69
N LEU A 160 -6.88 9.93 4.18
CA LEU A 160 -6.34 11.27 4.16
C LEU A 160 -6.23 11.75 2.71
N ARG A 161 -6.54 13.00 2.47
CA ARG A 161 -6.35 13.65 1.18
C ARG A 161 -5.40 14.82 1.32
N ARG A 162 -4.49 14.98 0.38
CA ARG A 162 -3.56 16.10 0.37
C ARG A 162 -4.34 17.41 0.15
N LYS A 163 -4.03 18.40 0.98
CA LYS A 163 -4.63 19.73 0.89
C LYS A 163 -4.19 20.51 -0.35
#